data_cb799b26c805d4722ed034a0b0eeaaea
#
_entry.id   cb799b26c805d4722ed034a0b0eeaaea
#
_cell.length_a   1.000
_cell.length_b   1.000
_cell.length_c   1.000
_cell.angle_alpha   90.00
_cell.angle_beta   90.00
_cell.angle_gamma   90.00
#
_symmetry.space_group_name_H-M   'P 1'
#
loop_
_entity.id
_entity.type
_entity.pdbx_description
1 polymer ?
#
loop_
_entity_poly.entity_id
_entity_poly.type
_entity_poly.pdbx_seq_one_letter_code
_entity_poly.pdbx_strand_id
1 'polypeptide(L)'
;MSMYGVNGGLPKTIVRFVTKYLADTPEFAKESPFLKDILDTPISPELLPPSDDVMSQKTEKILGSYDLHDYVMYHILTGKNTKDIYAGALKAFGSEYPEEEIKNTLNTFFRRFVTQQFKRNCLPDGVSVLGMSVSPRGGLDMPSDMLGDVFGIM
;
A
#
# COMPACT_ATOMS: atom_id res chain seq x y z
N MET A 1 21.38 0.72 -4.21
CA MET A 1 20.18 1.52 -4.59
C MET A 1 19.73 1.01 -5.95
N SER A 2 18.47 0.65 -6.11
CA SER A 2 17.95 0.22 -7.43
C SER A 2 17.90 1.41 -8.38
N MET A 3 18.42 1.26 -9.59
CA MET A 3 18.37 2.30 -10.62
C MET A 3 17.11 2.21 -11.47
N TYR A 4 16.34 1.13 -11.32
CA TYR A 4 15.13 0.88 -12.09
C TYR A 4 14.09 0.10 -11.29
N GLY A 5 12.84 0.56 -11.28
CA GLY A 5 11.72 -0.09 -10.60
C GLY A 5 10.94 -0.99 -11.57
N VAL A 6 11.04 -2.31 -11.39
CA VAL A 6 10.38 -3.29 -12.29
C VAL A 6 8.88 -3.48 -12.00
N ASN A 7 8.42 -3.06 -10.83
CA ASN A 7 7.05 -3.25 -10.34
C ASN A 7 6.35 -1.92 -10.00
N GLY A 8 6.75 -0.85 -10.67
CA GLY A 8 6.12 0.46 -10.50
C GLY A 8 4.61 0.40 -10.74
N GLY A 9 3.85 1.01 -9.83
CA GLY A 9 2.39 1.04 -9.91
C GLY A 9 1.70 -0.25 -9.44
N LEU A 10 2.42 -1.25 -8.91
CA LEU A 10 1.81 -2.44 -8.30
C LEU A 10 1.65 -2.27 -6.80
N PRO A 11 0.40 -2.22 -6.27
CA PRO A 11 0.14 -2.27 -4.84
C PRO A 11 0.60 -3.60 -4.22
N LYS A 12 0.84 -3.60 -2.90
CA LYS A 12 1.32 -4.80 -2.18
C LYS A 12 0.35 -5.98 -2.27
N THR A 13 -0.95 -5.73 -2.23
CA THR A 13 -1.98 -6.77 -2.38
C THR A 13 -1.89 -7.44 -3.73
N ILE A 14 -1.72 -6.67 -4.81
CA ILE A 14 -1.54 -7.22 -6.17
C ILE A 14 -0.25 -8.04 -6.27
N VAL A 15 0.86 -7.56 -5.70
CA VAL A 15 2.12 -8.33 -5.65
C VAL A 15 1.90 -9.68 -4.95
N ARG A 16 1.18 -9.70 -3.82
CA ARG A 16 0.84 -10.96 -3.12
C ARG A 16 -0.02 -11.88 -3.98
N PHE A 17 -1.03 -11.35 -4.67
CA PHE A 17 -1.87 -12.15 -5.58
C PHE A 17 -1.06 -12.75 -6.71
N VAL A 18 -0.18 -11.98 -7.34
CA VAL A 18 0.71 -12.48 -8.40
C VAL A 18 1.64 -13.56 -7.85
N THR A 19 2.26 -13.34 -6.69
CA THR A 19 3.13 -14.34 -6.04
C THR A 19 2.37 -15.64 -5.75
N LYS A 20 1.15 -15.53 -5.23
CA LYS A 20 0.29 -16.70 -4.98
C LYS A 20 -0.06 -17.44 -6.28
N TYR A 21 -0.45 -16.69 -7.32
CA TYR A 21 -0.75 -17.27 -8.62
C TYR A 21 0.44 -18.05 -9.18
N LEU A 22 1.64 -17.47 -9.13
CA LEU A 22 2.87 -18.15 -9.57
C LEU A 22 3.17 -19.40 -8.72
N ALA A 23 2.98 -19.33 -7.40
CA ALA A 23 3.19 -20.47 -6.50
C ALA A 23 2.26 -21.65 -6.81
N ASP A 24 1.07 -21.40 -7.35
CA ASP A 24 0.08 -22.42 -7.70
C ASP A 24 0.17 -22.84 -9.19
N THR A 25 1.03 -22.20 -9.99
CA THR A 25 1.21 -22.49 -11.41
C THR A 25 2.19 -23.66 -11.61
N PRO A 26 1.87 -24.70 -12.41
CA PRO A 26 2.73 -25.87 -12.60
C PRO A 26 4.14 -25.57 -13.10
N GLU A 27 4.30 -24.52 -13.90
CA GLU A 27 5.59 -24.08 -14.46
C GLU A 27 6.58 -23.66 -13.36
N PHE A 28 6.09 -23.22 -12.20
CA PHE A 28 6.86 -22.78 -11.04
C PHE A 28 6.82 -23.78 -9.88
N ALA A 29 6.52 -25.06 -10.15
CA ALA A 29 6.37 -26.07 -9.11
C ALA A 29 7.63 -26.25 -8.23
N LYS A 30 8.81 -26.02 -8.79
CA LYS A 30 10.08 -26.11 -8.04
C LYS A 30 10.27 -24.94 -7.09
N GLU A 31 9.81 -23.75 -7.48
CA GLU A 31 9.91 -22.50 -6.74
C GLU A 31 8.71 -22.32 -5.76
N SER A 32 7.64 -23.07 -5.94
CA SER A 32 6.41 -22.97 -5.16
C SER A 32 6.63 -22.97 -3.63
N PRO A 33 7.48 -23.84 -3.04
CA PRO A 33 7.73 -23.79 -1.60
C PRO A 33 8.31 -22.46 -1.12
N PHE A 34 9.25 -21.88 -1.88
CA PHE A 34 9.87 -20.60 -1.56
C PHE A 34 8.88 -19.43 -1.70
N LEU A 35 8.03 -19.46 -2.76
CA LEU A 35 7.00 -18.44 -2.96
C LEU A 35 5.96 -18.48 -1.84
N LYS A 36 5.60 -19.66 -1.36
CA LYS A 36 4.68 -19.83 -0.21
C LYS A 36 5.30 -19.32 1.09
N ASP A 37 6.56 -19.62 1.33
CA ASP A 37 7.30 -19.10 2.50
C ASP A 37 7.36 -17.55 2.50
N ILE A 38 7.59 -16.92 1.34
CA ILE A 38 7.52 -15.46 1.17
C ILE A 38 6.11 -14.94 1.50
N LEU A 39 5.05 -15.63 1.07
CA LEU A 39 3.67 -15.21 1.35
C LEU A 39 3.31 -15.32 2.83
N ASP A 40 3.89 -16.27 3.54
CA ASP A 40 3.68 -16.49 4.97
C ASP A 40 4.52 -15.56 5.84
N THR A 41 5.54 -14.92 5.25
CA THR A 41 6.39 -13.94 5.94
C THR A 41 5.59 -12.67 6.24
N PRO A 42 5.49 -12.25 7.52
CA PRO A 42 4.81 -11.01 7.87
C PRO A 42 5.51 -9.80 7.28
N ILE A 43 4.74 -8.88 6.72
CA ILE A 43 5.27 -7.59 6.27
C ILE A 43 5.61 -6.75 7.51
N SER A 44 6.89 -6.51 7.74
CA SER A 44 7.39 -5.70 8.87
C SER A 44 8.22 -4.52 8.35
N PRO A 45 8.30 -3.41 9.11
CA PRO A 45 9.25 -2.36 8.81
C PRO A 45 10.67 -2.85 9.14
N GLU A 46 11.53 -2.95 8.13
CA GLU A 46 12.93 -3.44 8.25
C GLU A 46 13.86 -2.54 9.08
N LEU A 47 13.33 -1.44 9.63
CA LEU A 47 14.13 -0.35 10.20
C LEU A 47 14.25 -0.38 11.72
N LEU A 48 13.64 -1.33 12.40
CA LEU A 48 13.79 -1.45 13.85
C LEU A 48 14.77 -2.59 14.17
N PRO A 49 15.78 -2.34 15.03
CA PRO A 49 16.64 -3.42 15.52
C PRO A 49 15.76 -4.52 16.13
N PRO A 50 16.08 -5.80 15.92
CA PRO A 50 15.40 -6.87 16.62
C PRO A 50 15.64 -6.69 18.13
N SER A 51 14.60 -6.28 18.87
CA SER A 51 14.58 -6.38 20.32
C SER A 51 14.01 -7.75 20.67
N ASP A 52 14.61 -8.41 21.65
CA ASP A 52 14.34 -9.81 22.03
C ASP A 52 12.86 -10.13 22.35
N ASP A 53 12.00 -9.13 22.44
CA ASP A 53 10.60 -9.29 22.80
C ASP A 53 9.59 -9.03 21.70
N VAL A 54 9.97 -8.54 20.51
CA VAL A 54 8.93 -8.13 19.55
C VAL A 54 9.37 -8.24 18.08
N MET A 55 9.29 -9.43 17.51
CA MET A 55 8.98 -9.57 16.08
C MET A 55 7.54 -9.12 15.75
N SER A 56 6.96 -8.19 16.50
CA SER A 56 5.52 -7.96 16.52
C SER A 56 5.05 -6.56 16.15
N GLN A 57 5.87 -5.70 15.60
CA GLN A 57 5.32 -4.52 14.95
C GLN A 57 5.02 -4.84 13.49
N LYS A 58 4.01 -5.67 13.28
CA LYS A 58 3.40 -5.79 11.96
C LYS A 58 3.02 -4.39 11.50
N THR A 59 3.46 -4.01 10.32
CA THR A 59 3.13 -2.69 9.73
C THR A 59 1.62 -2.44 9.73
N GLU A 60 0.82 -3.50 9.57
CA GLU A 60 -0.65 -3.46 9.63
C GLU A 60 -1.20 -3.03 11.01
N LYS A 61 -0.51 -3.32 12.11
CA LYS A 61 -0.95 -2.84 13.44
C LYS A 61 -0.83 -1.32 13.59
N ILE A 62 0.10 -0.71 12.85
CA ILE A 62 0.37 0.73 12.93
C ILE A 62 -0.39 1.49 11.85
N LEU A 63 -0.52 0.90 10.67
CA LEU A 63 -1.07 1.55 9.48
C LEU A 63 -2.51 1.15 9.17
N GLY A 64 -3.00 0.02 9.69
CA GLY A 64 -4.23 -0.63 9.25
C GLY A 64 -4.01 -1.60 8.09
N SER A 65 -5.09 -2.25 7.64
CA SER A 65 -5.06 -3.24 6.58
C SER A 65 -4.56 -2.68 5.25
N TYR A 66 -3.73 -3.46 4.54
CA TYR A 66 -3.27 -3.11 3.19
C TYR A 66 -4.41 -3.07 2.18
N ASP A 67 -5.47 -3.87 2.36
CA ASP A 67 -6.63 -3.86 1.47
C ASP A 67 -7.35 -2.51 1.52
N LEU A 68 -7.51 -1.93 2.72
CA LEU A 68 -8.03 -0.58 2.90
C LEU A 68 -7.11 0.47 2.26
N HIS A 69 -5.80 0.33 2.42
CA HIS A 69 -4.82 1.26 1.83
C HIS A 69 -4.90 1.25 0.29
N ASP A 70 -4.93 0.06 -0.31
CA ASP A 70 -4.96 -0.08 -1.76
C ASP A 70 -6.30 0.38 -2.32
N TYR A 71 -7.42 0.14 -1.60
CA TYR A 71 -8.73 0.68 -1.92
C TYR A 71 -8.72 2.22 -1.95
N VAL A 72 -8.20 2.86 -0.90
CA VAL A 72 -8.13 4.33 -0.81
C VAL A 72 -7.24 4.89 -1.91
N MET A 73 -6.06 4.28 -2.12
CA MET A 73 -5.12 4.72 -3.15
C MET A 73 -5.74 4.64 -4.56
N TYR A 74 -6.41 3.55 -4.88
CA TYR A 74 -7.13 3.41 -6.15
C TYR A 74 -8.13 4.55 -6.36
N HIS A 75 -8.92 4.84 -5.34
CA HIS A 75 -9.97 5.83 -5.47
C HIS A 75 -9.47 7.27 -5.49
N ILE A 76 -8.37 7.59 -4.79
CA ILE A 76 -7.70 8.89 -4.93
C ILE A 76 -7.18 9.07 -6.35
N LEU A 77 -6.46 8.08 -6.88
CA LEU A 77 -5.87 8.15 -8.22
C LEU A 77 -6.93 8.18 -9.33
N THR A 78 -8.13 7.71 -9.06
CA THR A 78 -9.29 7.81 -9.96
C THR A 78 -10.14 9.07 -9.74
N GLY A 79 -9.72 10.00 -8.85
CA GLY A 79 -10.32 11.31 -8.67
C GLY A 79 -11.57 11.33 -7.78
N LYS A 80 -11.81 10.30 -6.96
CA LYS A 80 -12.91 10.35 -5.98
C LYS A 80 -12.56 11.25 -4.80
N ASN A 81 -13.57 11.94 -4.27
CA ASN A 81 -13.41 12.73 -3.06
C ASN A 81 -13.40 11.86 -1.79
N THR A 82 -12.88 12.39 -0.70
CA THR A 82 -12.70 11.66 0.57
C THR A 82 -13.99 11.14 1.18
N LYS A 83 -15.11 11.85 1.04
CA LYS A 83 -16.42 11.43 1.56
C LYS A 83 -16.93 10.19 0.84
N ASP A 84 -16.81 10.17 -0.49
CA ASP A 84 -17.22 9.02 -1.30
C ASP A 84 -16.30 7.81 -1.07
N ILE A 85 -15.01 8.06 -0.85
CA ILE A 85 -14.04 7.00 -0.49
C ILE A 85 -14.44 6.37 0.84
N TYR A 86 -14.76 7.19 1.86
CA TYR A 86 -15.16 6.69 3.18
C TYR A 86 -16.48 5.91 3.12
N ALA A 87 -17.51 6.48 2.49
CA ALA A 87 -18.80 5.80 2.34
C ALA A 87 -18.66 4.46 1.59
N GLY A 88 -17.84 4.43 0.54
CA GLY A 88 -17.54 3.21 -0.19
C GLY A 88 -16.74 2.19 0.63
N ALA A 89 -15.78 2.65 1.45
CA ALA A 89 -15.03 1.79 2.33
C ALA A 89 -15.91 1.12 3.39
N LEU A 90 -16.84 1.88 4.00
CA LEU A 90 -17.83 1.31 4.93
C LEU A 90 -18.68 0.23 4.27
N LYS A 91 -19.10 0.46 3.03
CA LYS A 91 -19.91 -0.53 2.29
C LYS A 91 -19.10 -1.78 1.92
N ALA A 92 -17.84 -1.63 1.54
CA ALA A 92 -17.01 -2.73 1.07
C ALA A 92 -16.40 -3.56 2.22
N PHE A 93 -16.03 -2.91 3.32
CA PHE A 93 -15.23 -3.52 4.40
C PHE A 93 -15.93 -3.51 5.77
N GLY A 94 -17.12 -2.94 5.88
CA GLY A 94 -17.85 -2.83 7.16
C GLY A 94 -18.27 -4.17 7.77
N SER A 95 -18.25 -5.27 7.00
CA SER A 95 -18.43 -6.64 7.52
C SER A 95 -17.16 -7.23 8.13
N GLU A 96 -15.98 -6.70 7.78
CA GLU A 96 -14.67 -7.23 8.18
C GLU A 96 -14.01 -6.38 9.26
N TYR A 97 -14.21 -5.06 9.20
CA TYR A 97 -13.59 -4.09 10.11
C TYR A 97 -14.64 -3.20 10.78
N PRO A 98 -14.46 -2.86 12.08
CA PRO A 98 -15.28 -1.84 12.73
C PRO A 98 -15.17 -0.48 12.04
N GLU A 99 -16.25 0.30 12.03
CA GLU A 99 -16.28 1.64 11.43
C GLU A 99 -15.16 2.57 11.93
N GLU A 100 -14.89 2.52 13.24
CA GLU A 100 -13.82 3.29 13.88
C GLU A 100 -12.43 2.94 13.31
N GLU A 101 -12.19 1.66 13.06
CA GLU A 101 -10.92 1.18 12.48
C GLU A 101 -10.77 1.63 11.03
N ILE A 102 -11.85 1.54 10.24
CA ILE A 102 -11.87 2.05 8.86
C ILE A 102 -11.55 3.54 8.87
N LYS A 103 -12.22 4.32 9.70
CA LYS A 103 -12.02 5.77 9.81
C LYS A 103 -10.58 6.12 10.21
N ASN A 104 -10.03 5.46 11.21
CA ASN A 104 -8.67 5.68 11.68
C ASN A 104 -7.63 5.32 10.62
N THR A 105 -7.85 4.22 9.91
CA THR A 105 -6.99 3.78 8.80
C THR A 105 -6.99 4.80 7.66
N LEU A 106 -8.16 5.27 7.25
CA LEU A 106 -8.29 6.29 6.20
C LEU A 106 -7.61 7.60 6.59
N ASN A 107 -7.84 8.10 7.80
CA ASN A 107 -7.21 9.33 8.31
C ASN A 107 -5.69 9.19 8.35
N THR A 108 -5.18 8.05 8.81
CA THR A 108 -3.76 7.74 8.82
C THR A 108 -3.20 7.70 7.41
N PHE A 109 -3.92 7.07 6.48
CA PHE A 109 -3.53 7.01 5.06
C PHE A 109 -3.44 8.41 4.47
N PHE A 110 -4.51 9.23 4.52
CA PHE A 110 -4.53 10.56 3.92
C PHE A 110 -3.40 11.45 4.44
N ARG A 111 -3.21 11.49 5.76
CA ARG A 111 -2.12 12.24 6.36
C ARG A 111 -0.75 11.78 5.83
N ARG A 112 -0.49 10.46 5.83
CA ARG A 112 0.79 9.92 5.37
C ARG A 112 0.97 10.03 3.87
N PHE A 113 -0.11 9.91 3.11
CA PHE A 113 -0.07 10.06 1.66
C PHE A 113 0.49 11.43 1.25
N VAL A 114 0.09 12.48 1.93
CA VAL A 114 0.61 13.83 1.71
C VAL A 114 2.01 14.00 2.31
N THR A 115 2.16 13.77 3.61
CA THR A 115 3.43 14.07 4.33
C THR A 115 4.61 13.21 3.89
N GLN A 116 4.38 12.07 3.23
CA GLN A 116 5.44 11.19 2.73
C GLN A 116 5.71 11.35 1.21
N GLN A 117 5.25 12.46 0.60
CA GLN A 117 5.50 12.72 -0.82
C GLN A 117 7.00 12.75 -1.16
N PHE A 118 7.82 13.27 -0.28
CA PHE A 118 9.28 13.30 -0.49
C PHE A 118 9.88 11.91 -0.76
N LYS A 119 9.32 10.84 -0.18
CA LYS A 119 9.76 9.47 -0.45
C LYS A 119 9.44 9.02 -1.87
N ARG A 120 8.28 9.44 -2.39
CA ARG A 120 7.89 9.13 -3.75
C ARG A 120 8.72 9.86 -4.79
N ASN A 121 9.17 11.08 -4.45
CA ASN A 121 10.06 11.85 -5.32
C ASN A 121 11.42 11.17 -5.53
N CYS A 122 11.82 10.29 -4.62
CA CYS A 122 13.07 9.52 -4.68
C CYS A 122 12.91 8.15 -5.36
N LEU A 123 11.71 7.81 -5.87
CA LEU A 123 11.50 6.55 -6.57
C LEU A 123 12.34 6.50 -7.85
N PRO A 124 12.96 5.35 -8.17
CA PRO A 124 13.65 5.17 -9.43
C PRO A 124 12.66 5.17 -10.60
N ASP A 125 13.15 5.38 -11.80
CA ASP A 125 12.37 5.18 -13.01
C ASP A 125 11.95 3.72 -13.15
N GLY A 126 10.81 3.48 -13.78
CA GLY A 126 10.29 2.13 -13.97
C GLY A 126 9.06 2.10 -14.85
N VAL A 127 8.63 0.90 -15.21
CA VAL A 127 7.38 0.72 -15.96
C VAL A 127 6.18 0.94 -15.04
N SER A 128 5.15 1.59 -15.55
CA SER A 128 3.82 1.60 -14.94
C SER A 128 3.08 0.38 -15.44
N VAL A 129 2.98 -0.66 -14.61
CA VAL A 129 2.32 -1.92 -14.97
C VAL A 129 0.79 -1.75 -15.02
N LEU A 130 0.24 -1.03 -14.05
CA LEU A 130 -1.15 -0.62 -14.03
C LEU A 130 -1.24 0.84 -14.48
N GLY A 131 -2.39 1.25 -15.03
CA GLY A 131 -2.63 2.64 -15.43
C GLY A 131 -2.62 3.66 -14.27
N MET A 132 -2.20 3.23 -13.09
CA MET A 132 -2.12 4.02 -11.86
C MET A 132 -0.69 3.98 -11.34
N SER A 133 -0.12 5.15 -11.09
CA SER A 133 1.22 5.27 -10.53
C SER A 133 1.27 6.44 -9.55
N VAL A 134 1.97 6.24 -8.45
CA VAL A 134 2.29 7.30 -7.48
C VAL A 134 3.65 7.94 -7.75
N SER A 135 4.31 7.55 -8.83
CA SER A 135 5.58 8.16 -9.25
C SER A 135 5.32 9.58 -9.76
N PRO A 136 6.10 10.57 -9.36
CA PRO A 136 5.99 11.93 -9.86
C PRO A 136 6.37 12.05 -11.35
N ARG A 137 7.00 11.02 -11.91
CA ARG A 137 7.39 10.95 -13.33
C ARG A 137 6.33 10.19 -14.12
N GLY A 138 5.24 10.91 -14.47
CA GLY A 138 4.15 10.39 -15.29
C GLY A 138 3.00 9.71 -14.54
N GLY A 139 2.97 9.86 -13.21
CA GLY A 139 1.86 9.38 -12.38
C GLY A 139 1.23 10.52 -11.59
N LEU A 140 1.49 10.59 -10.29
CA LEU A 140 0.96 11.59 -9.38
C LEU A 140 1.99 12.70 -9.12
N ASP A 141 1.78 13.85 -9.73
CA ASP A 141 2.60 15.03 -9.48
C ASP A 141 2.05 15.81 -8.28
N MET A 142 2.80 15.81 -7.18
CA MET A 142 2.45 16.50 -5.94
C MET A 142 3.68 17.21 -5.36
N PRO A 143 3.51 18.44 -4.79
CA PRO A 143 4.59 19.11 -4.06
C PRO A 143 5.08 18.29 -2.86
N SER A 144 6.39 18.32 -2.60
CA SER A 144 7.00 17.59 -1.47
C SER A 144 6.64 18.17 -0.10
N ASP A 145 6.27 19.45 -0.06
CA ASP A 145 5.95 20.27 1.11
C ASP A 145 4.45 20.49 1.34
N MET A 146 3.61 19.69 0.66
CA MET A 146 2.17 19.78 0.82
C MET A 146 1.74 19.48 2.26
N LEU A 147 0.82 20.28 2.80
CA LEU A 147 0.30 20.12 4.15
C LEU A 147 -0.69 18.93 4.26
N GLY A 148 -0.67 18.26 5.41
CA GLY A 148 -1.40 17.01 5.63
C GLY A 148 -2.92 17.10 5.69
N ASP A 149 -3.50 18.31 5.75
CA ASP A 149 -4.94 18.57 5.86
C ASP A 149 -5.64 18.84 4.52
N VAL A 150 -4.91 18.74 3.41
CA VAL A 150 -5.45 19.01 2.06
C VAL A 150 -6.66 18.15 1.71
N PHE A 151 -6.72 16.91 2.23
CA PHE A 151 -7.83 16.01 1.97
C PHE A 151 -9.03 16.19 2.92
N GLY A 152 -8.98 17.14 3.86
CA GLY A 152 -10.03 17.33 4.86
C GLY A 152 -10.18 16.08 5.72
N ILE A 153 -9.43 16.00 6.80
CA ILE A 153 -9.53 14.89 7.77
C ILE A 153 -10.98 14.82 8.28
N MET A 154 -11.58 13.65 8.16
CA MET A 154 -12.94 13.37 8.64
C MET A 154 -12.97 13.22 10.17
#